data_b5b71ec5ea24dd4cc8be9adb9e298071
#
_entry.id   b5b71ec5ea24dd4cc8be9adb9e298071
#
_cell.length_a   1.000
_cell.length_b   1.000
_cell.length_c   1.000
_cell.angle_alpha   90.00
_cell.angle_beta   90.00
_cell.angle_gamma   90.00
#
_symmetry.space_group_name_H-M   'P 1'
#
loop_
_entity.id
_entity.type
_entity.pdbx_description
1 polymer ?
#
loop_
_entity_poly.entity_id
_entity_poly.type
_entity_poly.pdbx_seq_one_letter_code
_entity_poly.pdbx_strand_id
1 'polypeptide(L)'
;MLYDITKNSWSKSLLKIFNIPASILPMVKDSVDEFGYTTIFGSKIKIGGIAGDQQAATIGQACFEPGSIKSTYGTGCFMIMNIGKNIKISKNNLLTTIAYRIKGKTTYALEGSIFIAGA
;
A
#
# COMPACT_ATOMS: atom_id res chain seq x y z
N MET A 1 6.80 -0.94 -7.44
CA MET A 1 8.22 -0.64 -7.77
C MET A 1 8.43 0.73 -8.42
N LEU A 2 7.59 1.19 -9.36
CA LEU A 2 7.80 2.45 -10.10
C LEU A 2 7.42 3.73 -9.33
N TYR A 3 6.72 3.61 -8.20
CA TYR A 3 6.27 4.72 -7.39
C TYR A 3 7.30 5.07 -6.31
N ASP A 4 7.67 6.35 -6.23
CA ASP A 4 8.56 6.88 -5.19
C ASP A 4 7.71 7.29 -3.98
N ILE A 5 7.77 6.48 -2.94
CA ILE A 5 6.98 6.69 -1.71
C ILE A 5 7.43 7.91 -0.91
N THR A 6 8.63 8.42 -1.14
CA THR A 6 9.15 9.61 -0.46
C THR A 6 8.62 10.89 -1.11
N LYS A 7 8.45 10.87 -2.43
CA LYS A 7 7.96 12.00 -3.22
C LYS A 7 6.46 11.91 -3.51
N ASN A 8 5.83 10.79 -3.15
CA ASN A 8 4.45 10.49 -3.49
C ASN A 8 4.14 10.69 -4.99
N SER A 9 5.01 10.19 -5.86
CA SER A 9 4.91 10.34 -7.32
C SER A 9 5.58 9.18 -8.06
N TRP A 10 5.23 9.02 -9.33
CA TRP A 10 5.94 8.10 -10.21
C TRP A 10 7.41 8.51 -10.35
N SER A 11 8.32 7.56 -10.21
CA SER A 11 9.77 7.80 -10.31
C SER A 11 10.20 7.98 -11.76
N LYS A 12 10.48 9.22 -12.17
CA LYS A 12 10.93 9.53 -13.53
C LYS A 12 12.20 8.76 -13.93
N SER A 13 13.12 8.55 -13.00
CA SER A 13 14.35 7.79 -13.24
C SER A 13 14.07 6.31 -13.52
N LEU A 14 13.21 5.68 -12.72
CA LEU A 14 12.83 4.28 -12.93
C LEU A 14 12.02 4.11 -14.22
N LEU A 15 11.10 5.03 -14.51
CA LEU A 15 10.38 5.01 -15.79
C LEU A 15 11.31 5.06 -16.98
N LYS A 16 12.35 5.89 -16.92
CA LYS A 16 13.37 5.99 -17.96
C LYS A 16 14.19 4.69 -18.09
N ILE A 17 14.63 4.10 -16.96
CA ILE A 17 15.40 2.86 -16.95
C ILE A 17 14.61 1.71 -17.60
N PHE A 18 13.31 1.59 -17.25
CA PHE A 18 12.45 0.53 -17.76
C PHE A 18 11.77 0.87 -19.08
N ASN A 19 12.07 2.04 -19.68
CA ASN A 19 11.45 2.52 -20.90
C ASN A 19 9.91 2.52 -20.87
N ILE A 20 9.34 2.97 -19.75
CA ILE A 20 7.89 3.01 -19.54
C ILE A 20 7.41 4.45 -19.73
N PRO A 21 6.53 4.72 -20.71
CA PRO A 21 5.98 6.05 -20.90
C PRO A 21 5.03 6.43 -19.75
N ALA A 22 5.19 7.63 -19.22
CA ALA A 22 4.36 8.12 -18.10
C ALA A 22 2.85 8.16 -18.44
N SER A 23 2.52 8.29 -19.73
CA SER A 23 1.13 8.38 -20.22
C SER A 23 0.29 7.12 -20.01
N ILE A 24 0.92 5.95 -19.82
CA ILE A 24 0.19 4.70 -19.57
C ILE A 24 -0.04 4.44 -18.08
N LEU A 25 0.52 5.26 -17.21
CA LEU A 25 0.40 5.05 -15.77
C LEU A 25 -0.90 5.66 -15.24
N PRO A 26 -1.58 4.97 -14.32
CA PRO A 26 -2.81 5.48 -13.72
C PRO A 26 -2.53 6.66 -12.81
N MET A 27 -3.56 7.47 -12.56
CA MET A 27 -3.53 8.47 -11.50
C MET A 27 -3.48 7.79 -10.15
N VAL A 28 -2.50 8.16 -9.32
CA VAL A 28 -2.39 7.67 -7.94
C VAL A 28 -3.26 8.54 -7.03
N LYS A 29 -4.18 7.92 -6.33
CA LYS A 29 -5.11 8.55 -5.41
C LYS A 29 -4.85 8.12 -3.97
N ASP A 30 -5.55 8.74 -3.03
CA ASP A 30 -5.60 8.27 -1.65
C ASP A 30 -6.29 6.90 -1.57
N SER A 31 -6.04 6.15 -0.49
CA SER A 31 -6.69 4.86 -0.27
C SER A 31 -8.21 5.01 -0.10
N VAL A 32 -8.64 6.19 0.38
CA VAL A 32 -10.05 6.61 0.44
C VAL A 32 -10.22 7.83 -0.45
N ASP A 33 -10.88 7.65 -1.60
CA ASP A 33 -11.10 8.67 -2.63
C ASP A 33 -12.33 8.30 -3.47
N GLU A 34 -12.65 9.09 -4.47
CA GLU A 34 -13.65 8.74 -5.47
C GLU A 34 -12.99 8.03 -6.66
N PHE A 35 -13.24 6.73 -6.79
CA PHE A 35 -12.71 5.90 -7.89
C PHE A 35 -13.73 5.66 -9.01
N GLY A 36 -14.93 6.21 -8.87
CA GLY A 36 -16.03 6.04 -9.80
C GLY A 36 -17.23 5.33 -9.17
N TYR A 37 -18.07 4.75 -10.03
CA TYR A 37 -19.31 4.10 -9.64
C TYR A 37 -19.46 2.77 -10.36
N THR A 38 -20.18 1.83 -9.75
CA THR A 38 -20.62 0.59 -10.38
C THR A 38 -22.14 0.48 -10.35
N THR A 39 -22.70 -0.25 -11.31
CA THR A 39 -24.14 -0.54 -11.40
C THR A 39 -24.43 -2.04 -11.43
N ILE A 40 -23.41 -2.90 -11.22
CA ILE A 40 -23.54 -4.36 -11.36
C ILE A 40 -24.55 -4.99 -10.39
N PHE A 41 -24.90 -4.29 -9.32
CA PHE A 41 -25.88 -4.73 -8.32
C PHE A 41 -27.26 -4.07 -8.49
N GLY A 42 -27.55 -3.49 -9.67
CA GLY A 42 -28.85 -2.88 -10.00
C GLY A 42 -29.02 -1.43 -9.52
N SER A 43 -28.14 -0.88 -8.73
CA SER A 43 -28.14 0.51 -8.29
C SER A 43 -26.76 1.14 -8.45
N LYS A 44 -26.72 2.49 -8.54
CA LYS A 44 -25.46 3.24 -8.63
C LYS A 44 -24.76 3.25 -7.26
N ILE A 45 -23.66 2.52 -7.16
CA ILE A 45 -22.85 2.40 -5.93
C ILE A 45 -21.49 3.07 -6.15
N LYS A 46 -21.10 3.96 -5.25
CA LYS A 46 -19.80 4.64 -5.28
C LYS A 46 -18.68 3.68 -4.88
N ILE A 47 -17.58 3.67 -5.64
CA ILE A 47 -16.33 3.02 -5.25
C ILE A 47 -15.53 4.05 -4.48
N GLY A 48 -15.51 3.93 -3.15
CA GLY A 48 -14.97 4.94 -2.23
C GLY A 48 -13.59 4.58 -1.65
N GLY A 49 -13.01 3.45 -2.01
CA GLY A 49 -11.71 3.03 -1.49
C GLY A 49 -11.07 1.93 -2.30
N ILE A 50 -9.74 1.93 -2.33
CA ILE A 50 -8.92 0.86 -2.92
C ILE A 50 -7.73 0.62 -2.00
N ALA A 51 -7.46 -0.65 -1.69
CA ALA A 51 -6.29 -1.07 -0.92
C ALA A 51 -5.79 -2.42 -1.44
N GLY A 52 -4.48 -2.65 -1.35
CA GLY A 52 -3.93 -3.99 -1.49
C GLY A 52 -4.41 -4.89 -0.35
N ASP A 53 -4.42 -6.21 -0.55
CA ASP A 53 -4.93 -7.18 0.42
C ASP A 53 -4.24 -7.09 1.78
N GLN A 54 -2.92 -6.94 1.79
CA GLN A 54 -2.14 -6.82 3.03
C GLN A 54 -2.42 -5.49 3.75
N GLN A 55 -2.59 -4.39 3.02
CA GLN A 55 -2.97 -3.08 3.55
C GLN A 55 -4.41 -3.09 4.07
N ALA A 56 -5.33 -3.73 3.34
CA ALA A 56 -6.71 -3.91 3.78
C ALA A 56 -6.78 -4.72 5.07
N ALA A 57 -5.99 -5.81 5.19
CA ALA A 57 -5.89 -6.59 6.42
C ALA A 57 -5.30 -5.79 7.59
N THR A 58 -4.35 -4.88 7.33
CA THR A 58 -3.80 -3.99 8.37
C THR A 58 -4.88 -3.07 8.94
N ILE A 59 -5.75 -2.53 8.08
CA ILE A 59 -6.92 -1.76 8.49
C ILE A 59 -7.93 -2.64 9.22
N GLY A 60 -8.24 -3.82 8.67
CA GLY A 60 -9.22 -4.76 9.25
C GLY A 60 -8.82 -5.28 10.64
N GLN A 61 -7.52 -5.31 10.94
CA GLN A 61 -6.98 -5.66 12.26
C GLN A 61 -6.72 -4.43 13.15
N ALA A 62 -7.25 -3.28 12.77
CA ALA A 62 -7.14 -2.02 13.52
C ALA A 62 -5.70 -1.59 13.87
N CYS A 63 -4.73 -1.88 13.00
CA CYS A 63 -3.33 -1.48 13.20
C CYS A 63 -3.12 0.00 12.86
N PHE A 64 -3.79 0.90 13.58
CA PHE A 64 -3.75 2.35 13.32
C PHE A 64 -2.63 3.07 14.05
N GLU A 65 -2.19 2.55 15.18
CA GLU A 65 -1.17 3.19 16.00
C GLU A 65 0.25 2.77 15.55
N PRO A 66 1.22 3.70 15.57
CA PRO A 66 2.62 3.35 15.34
C PRO A 66 3.11 2.25 16.30
N GLY A 67 3.72 1.22 15.76
CA GLY A 67 4.15 0.03 16.50
C GLY A 67 3.15 -1.13 16.44
N SER A 68 1.92 -0.91 16.00
CA SER A 68 0.96 -1.99 15.77
C SER A 68 1.42 -2.90 14.63
N ILE A 69 1.30 -4.20 14.83
CA ILE A 69 1.75 -5.21 13.87
C ILE A 69 0.57 -6.10 13.51
N LYS A 70 0.44 -6.35 12.22
CA LYS A 70 -0.44 -7.36 11.64
C LYS A 70 0.41 -8.47 11.05
N SER A 71 0.07 -9.72 11.28
CA SER A 71 0.68 -10.89 10.63
C SER A 71 -0.38 -11.75 10.00
N THR A 72 -0.12 -12.18 8.78
CA THR A 72 -0.93 -13.18 8.06
C THR A 72 -0.11 -14.44 7.92
N TYR A 73 -0.63 -15.55 8.39
CA TYR A 73 -0.03 -16.88 8.29
C TYR A 73 -0.83 -17.72 7.31
N GLY A 74 -0.18 -18.18 6.26
CA GLY A 74 -0.70 -19.09 5.26
C GLY A 74 0.47 -19.90 4.69
N THR A 75 0.43 -20.28 3.43
CA THR A 75 1.59 -20.85 2.71
C THR A 75 2.81 -19.92 2.82
N GLY A 76 2.58 -18.61 2.68
CA GLY A 76 3.51 -17.54 3.06
C GLY A 76 3.07 -16.83 4.32
N CYS A 77 4.02 -16.19 5.00
CA CYS A 77 3.77 -15.31 6.13
C CYS A 77 4.13 -13.87 5.74
N PHE A 78 3.21 -12.94 6.02
CA PHE A 78 3.36 -11.53 5.68
C PHE A 78 3.07 -10.68 6.90
N MET A 79 4.07 -9.95 7.34
CA MET A 79 3.98 -9.03 8.47
C MET A 79 3.99 -7.60 7.98
N ILE A 80 3.11 -6.77 8.52
CA ILE A 80 3.13 -5.33 8.33
C ILE A 80 3.11 -4.64 9.69
N MET A 81 4.07 -3.77 9.91
CA MET A 81 4.16 -2.93 11.10
C MET A 81 3.94 -1.47 10.73
N ASN A 82 2.93 -0.85 11.31
CA ASN A 82 2.69 0.60 11.18
C ASN A 82 3.86 1.37 11.83
N ILE A 83 4.50 2.26 11.09
CA ILE A 83 5.60 3.12 11.59
C ILE A 83 5.24 4.60 11.63
N GLY A 84 3.95 4.92 11.40
CA GLY A 84 3.44 6.28 11.43
C GLY A 84 3.83 7.12 10.21
N LYS A 85 3.99 8.42 10.42
CA LYS A 85 4.16 9.42 9.36
C LYS A 85 5.59 9.56 8.84
N ASN A 86 6.57 9.04 9.57
CA ASN A 86 7.98 9.22 9.24
C ASN A 86 8.53 7.96 8.55
N ILE A 87 9.11 8.14 7.38
CA ILE A 87 9.77 7.05 6.66
C ILE A 87 10.96 6.56 7.49
N LYS A 88 11.04 5.24 7.69
CA LYS A 88 12.19 4.57 8.29
C LYS A 88 12.69 3.50 7.34
N ILE A 89 13.97 3.54 7.02
CA ILE A 89 14.62 2.48 6.25
C ILE A 89 15.10 1.43 7.24
N SER A 90 14.65 0.20 7.07
CA SER A 90 15.05 -0.93 7.89
C SER A 90 16.54 -1.27 7.65
N LYS A 91 17.26 -1.57 8.72
CA LYS A 91 18.60 -2.15 8.64
C LYS A 91 18.59 -3.69 8.59
N ASN A 92 17.39 -4.29 8.69
CA ASN A 92 17.18 -5.75 8.79
C ASN A 92 16.41 -6.30 7.58
N ASN A 93 16.62 -5.73 6.38
CA ASN A 93 16.02 -6.18 5.12
C ASN A 93 14.49 -6.17 5.06
N LEU A 94 13.81 -5.40 5.94
CA LEU A 94 12.39 -5.16 5.81
C LEU A 94 12.15 -4.08 4.74
N LEU A 95 11.09 -4.23 3.97
CA LEU A 95 10.68 -3.24 2.99
C LEU A 95 9.94 -2.10 3.68
N THR A 96 10.25 -0.86 3.27
CA THR A 96 9.43 0.29 3.65
C THR A 96 8.37 0.50 2.58
N THR A 97 7.12 0.58 2.99
CA THR A 97 5.95 0.73 2.11
C THR A 97 4.98 1.77 2.64
N ILE A 98 3.98 2.11 1.83
CA ILE A 98 2.83 2.89 2.29
C ILE A 98 1.79 1.90 2.84
N ALA A 99 1.38 2.07 4.10
CA ALA A 99 0.26 1.35 4.66
C ALA A 99 -1.07 1.86 4.08
N TYR A 100 -1.28 3.16 4.13
CA TYR A 100 -2.42 3.86 3.52
C TYR A 100 -2.15 5.36 3.42
N ARG A 101 -2.91 6.05 2.57
CA ARG A 101 -2.97 7.50 2.49
C ARG A 101 -4.43 7.97 2.55
N ILE A 102 -4.74 8.86 3.48
CA ILE A 102 -6.10 9.38 3.72
C ILE A 102 -6.03 10.89 3.89
N LYS A 103 -6.81 11.63 3.11
CA LYS A 103 -6.84 13.10 3.12
C LYS A 103 -5.43 13.71 2.97
N GLY A 104 -4.64 13.16 2.04
CA GLY A 104 -3.27 13.57 1.75
C GLY A 104 -2.23 13.20 2.82
N LYS A 105 -2.63 12.52 3.91
CA LYS A 105 -1.72 12.11 4.98
C LYS A 105 -1.31 10.66 4.78
N THR A 106 -0.02 10.43 4.56
CA THR A 106 0.55 9.10 4.38
C THR A 106 0.94 8.48 5.71
N THR A 107 0.54 7.23 5.92
CA THR A 107 1.04 6.35 6.98
C THR A 107 1.93 5.30 6.33
N TYR A 108 3.14 5.16 6.85
CA TYR A 108 4.14 4.21 6.35
C TYR A 108 4.14 2.94 7.18
N ALA A 109 4.67 1.86 6.59
CA ALA A 109 4.84 0.59 7.26
C ALA A 109 6.19 -0.04 6.91
N LEU A 110 6.65 -0.94 7.77
CA LEU A 110 7.67 -1.93 7.45
C LEU A 110 6.98 -3.25 7.13
N GLU A 111 7.43 -3.88 6.06
CA GLU A 111 6.90 -5.15 5.58
C GLU A 111 7.99 -6.22 5.59
N GLY A 112 7.66 -7.38 6.16
CA GLY A 112 8.46 -8.60 6.10
C GLY A 112 7.67 -9.73 5.47
N SER A 113 8.32 -10.52 4.62
CA SER A 113 7.70 -11.63 3.91
C SER A 113 8.55 -12.89 4.02
N ILE A 114 7.88 -14.02 4.31
CA ILE A 114 8.43 -15.36 4.23
C ILE A 114 7.52 -16.14 3.29
N PHE A 115 8.04 -16.55 2.13
CA PHE A 115 7.22 -17.11 1.06
C PHE A 115 6.84 -18.59 1.28
N ILE A 116 7.62 -19.34 2.08
CA ILE A 116 7.36 -20.75 2.38
C ILE A 116 7.46 -20.89 3.91
N ALA A 117 6.33 -20.92 4.59
CA ALA A 117 6.28 -20.97 6.05
C ALA A 117 5.22 -21.93 6.59
N GLY A 118 4.10 -22.13 5.92
CA GLY A 118 2.99 -22.97 6.35
C GLY A 118 2.72 -24.15 5.41
N ALA A 119 3.69 -24.51 4.57
CA ALA A 119 3.60 -25.66 3.68
C ALA A 119 4.39 -26.84 4.24
#